data_f55476fbaad8c5320d79b8820d812e37
#
_entry.id   f55476fbaad8c5320d79b8820d812e37
#
_cell.length_a   1.000
_cell.length_b   1.000
_cell.length_c   1.000
_cell.angle_alpha   90.00
_cell.angle_beta   90.00
_cell.angle_gamma   90.00
#
_symmetry.space_group_name_H-M   'P 1'
#
loop_
_entity.id
_entity.type
_entity.pdbx_description
1 polymer ?
#
loop_
_entity_poly.entity_id
_entity_poly.type
_entity_poly.pdbx_seq_one_letter_code
_entity_poly.pdbx_strand_id
1 'polypeptide(L)'
;MEKKQNKKVILGVVAFIAVVAILGAVYYFTRPETQKGAKEVAITVVSEEGKKTEYEIHTDAEYLQGAMDDAKEEGLTYSGTEGDYGLMVDTVNGEKAVYEDDGAYWAFTVNGEYCNYGVSEQPVADGDKFEIIYTIGE
;
A
#
# COMPACT_ATOMS: atom_id res chain seq x y z
N MET A 1 14.75 -19.26 -53.07
CA MET A 1 15.21 -19.81 -51.79
C MET A 1 15.29 -18.77 -50.72
N GLU A 2 15.99 -17.68 -50.98
CA GLU A 2 16.10 -16.59 -50.00
C GLU A 2 14.74 -15.99 -49.68
N LYS A 3 13.84 -15.86 -50.62
CA LYS A 3 12.48 -15.36 -50.40
C LYS A 3 11.66 -16.23 -49.44
N LYS A 4 11.86 -17.54 -49.47
CA LYS A 4 11.18 -18.44 -48.54
C LYS A 4 11.71 -18.27 -47.12
N GLN A 5 13.02 -18.15 -46.96
CA GLN A 5 13.60 -17.95 -45.65
C GLN A 5 13.18 -16.60 -45.05
N ASN A 6 13.18 -15.55 -45.88
CA ASN A 6 12.75 -14.22 -45.43
C ASN A 6 11.25 -14.26 -45.00
N LYS A 7 10.41 -14.97 -45.72
CA LYS A 7 9.01 -15.08 -45.33
C LYS A 7 8.84 -15.80 -43.99
N LYS A 8 9.63 -16.85 -43.73
CA LYS A 8 9.57 -17.57 -42.47
C LYS A 8 10.04 -16.70 -41.32
N VAL A 9 11.11 -15.95 -41.54
CA VAL A 9 11.62 -15.01 -40.51
C VAL A 9 10.61 -13.92 -40.25
N ILE A 10 10.02 -13.34 -41.28
CA ILE A 10 9.02 -12.29 -41.15
C ILE A 10 7.78 -12.83 -40.43
N LEU A 11 7.30 -14.03 -40.75
CA LEU A 11 6.19 -14.65 -40.05
C LEU A 11 6.49 -14.86 -38.56
N GLY A 12 7.72 -15.30 -38.26
CA GLY A 12 8.13 -15.50 -36.86
C GLY A 12 8.16 -14.19 -36.07
N VAL A 13 8.69 -13.14 -36.69
CA VAL A 13 8.74 -11.82 -36.06
C VAL A 13 7.32 -11.27 -35.86
N VAL A 14 6.48 -11.35 -36.88
CA VAL A 14 5.09 -10.88 -36.79
C VAL A 14 4.33 -11.65 -35.72
N ALA A 15 4.50 -12.98 -35.64
CA ALA A 15 3.86 -13.80 -34.63
C ALA A 15 4.33 -13.40 -33.23
N PHE A 16 5.63 -13.14 -33.06
CA PHE A 16 6.19 -12.71 -31.78
C PHE A 16 5.60 -11.36 -31.35
N ILE A 17 5.56 -10.38 -32.25
CA ILE A 17 4.99 -9.06 -31.97
C ILE A 17 3.50 -9.19 -31.61
N ALA A 18 2.75 -10.04 -32.32
CA ALA A 18 1.35 -10.26 -32.04
C ALA A 18 1.14 -10.85 -30.64
N VAL A 19 1.97 -11.82 -30.24
CA VAL A 19 1.89 -12.41 -28.91
C VAL A 19 2.18 -11.37 -27.83
N VAL A 20 3.22 -10.56 -28.00
CA VAL A 20 3.56 -9.49 -27.04
C VAL A 20 2.43 -8.48 -26.95
N ALA A 21 1.84 -8.09 -28.08
CA ALA A 21 0.73 -7.14 -28.11
C ALA A 21 -0.50 -7.70 -27.40
N ILE A 22 -0.80 -8.98 -27.60
CA ILE A 22 -1.93 -9.64 -26.94
C ILE A 22 -1.69 -9.69 -25.42
N LEU A 23 -0.50 -10.08 -24.99
CA LEU A 23 -0.16 -10.11 -23.56
C LEU A 23 -0.24 -8.73 -22.94
N GLY A 24 0.27 -7.71 -23.64
CA GLY A 24 0.18 -6.34 -23.17
C GLY A 24 -1.26 -5.85 -23.08
N ALA A 25 -2.08 -6.17 -24.06
CA ALA A 25 -3.50 -5.81 -24.06
C ALA A 25 -4.24 -6.52 -22.93
N VAL A 26 -4.00 -7.81 -22.74
CA VAL A 26 -4.61 -8.57 -21.65
C VAL A 26 -4.20 -7.97 -20.31
N TYR A 27 -2.93 -7.67 -20.13
CA TYR A 27 -2.44 -7.04 -18.91
C TYR A 27 -3.14 -5.70 -18.68
N TYR A 28 -3.22 -4.88 -19.71
CA TYR A 28 -3.84 -3.54 -19.60
C TYR A 28 -5.33 -3.64 -19.26
N PHE A 29 -6.06 -4.52 -19.95
CA PHE A 29 -7.50 -4.64 -19.74
C PHE A 29 -7.87 -5.41 -18.48
N THR A 30 -6.99 -6.28 -17.98
CA THR A 30 -7.23 -7.00 -16.73
C THR A 30 -6.70 -6.27 -15.51
N ARG A 31 -5.98 -5.16 -15.71
CA ARG A 31 -5.59 -4.33 -14.57
C ARG A 31 -6.83 -3.88 -13.82
N PRO A 32 -6.83 -4.00 -12.49
CA PRO A 32 -8.02 -3.64 -11.69
C PRO A 32 -8.15 -2.14 -11.49
N GLU A 33 -8.28 -1.40 -12.57
CA GLU A 33 -8.36 0.06 -12.51
C GLU A 33 -9.61 0.54 -11.79
N THR A 34 -10.69 -0.21 -11.94
CA THR A 34 -11.97 0.10 -11.30
C THR A 34 -12.26 -0.82 -10.14
N GLN A 35 -11.27 -1.62 -9.72
CA GLN A 35 -11.41 -2.62 -8.68
C GLN A 35 -10.35 -2.37 -7.61
N LYS A 36 -10.36 -3.22 -6.58
CA LYS A 36 -9.36 -3.14 -5.52
C LYS A 36 -7.95 -3.19 -6.09
N GLY A 37 -7.09 -2.32 -5.59
CA GLY A 37 -5.69 -2.33 -5.96
C GLY A 37 -5.28 -1.26 -6.95
N ALA A 38 -6.14 -0.26 -7.21
CA ALA A 38 -5.80 0.82 -8.14
C ALA A 38 -4.66 1.70 -7.64
N LYS A 39 -4.54 1.88 -6.33
CA LYS A 39 -3.45 2.66 -5.72
C LYS A 39 -2.40 1.74 -5.14
N GLU A 40 -1.15 2.08 -5.36
CA GLU A 40 -0.03 1.35 -4.81
C GLU A 40 0.58 2.18 -3.69
N VAL A 41 0.54 1.68 -2.46
CA VAL A 41 1.05 2.40 -1.30
C VAL A 41 1.89 1.49 -0.43
N ALA A 42 2.81 2.09 0.32
CA ALA A 42 3.62 1.38 1.29
C ALA A 42 3.27 1.85 2.69
N ILE A 43 3.19 0.92 3.63
CA ILE A 43 2.98 1.22 5.05
C ILE A 43 4.13 0.58 5.81
N THR A 44 4.91 1.38 6.53
CA THR A 44 6.01 0.89 7.34
C THR A 44 5.67 1.07 8.81
N VAL A 45 5.72 -0.01 9.57
CA VAL A 45 5.50 0.04 11.02
C VAL A 45 6.84 0.02 11.72
N VAL A 46 7.06 1.00 12.60
CA VAL A 46 8.28 1.09 13.41
C VAL A 46 7.90 0.83 14.86
N SER A 47 8.37 -0.28 15.40
CA SER A 47 8.05 -0.70 16.77
C SER A 47 8.82 0.13 17.81
N GLU A 48 8.50 -0.07 19.09
CA GLU A 48 9.22 0.58 20.19
C GLU A 48 10.72 0.33 20.14
N GLU A 49 11.10 -0.87 19.70
CA GLU A 49 12.52 -1.25 19.58
C GLU A 49 13.18 -0.69 18.31
N GLY A 50 12.41 -0.02 17.46
CA GLY A 50 12.94 0.52 16.22
C GLY A 50 12.91 -0.48 15.05
N LYS A 51 12.27 -1.64 15.24
CA LYS A 51 12.14 -2.63 14.18
C LYS A 51 11.15 -2.16 13.14
N LYS A 52 11.56 -2.16 11.88
CA LYS A 52 10.71 -1.73 10.77
C LYS A 52 10.13 -2.93 10.05
N THR A 53 8.84 -2.88 9.81
CA THR A 53 8.13 -3.87 9.00
C THR A 53 7.41 -3.12 7.89
N GLU A 54 7.73 -3.44 6.64
CA GLU A 54 7.15 -2.76 5.49
C GLU A 54 6.07 -3.62 4.85
N TYR A 55 4.95 -2.99 4.52
CA TYR A 55 3.84 -3.61 3.82
C TYR A 55 3.61 -2.86 2.52
N GLU A 56 3.73 -3.55 1.39
CA GLU A 56 3.39 -2.99 0.09
C GLU A 56 2.00 -3.50 -0.27
N ILE A 57 1.08 -2.58 -0.50
CA ILE A 57 -0.31 -2.93 -0.75
C ILE A 57 -0.85 -2.21 -1.98
N HIS A 58 -1.86 -2.84 -2.57
CA HIS A 58 -2.69 -2.24 -3.59
C HIS A 58 -4.06 -2.03 -2.99
N THR A 59 -4.59 -0.81 -3.07
CA THR A 59 -5.83 -0.46 -2.37
C THR A 59 -6.63 0.54 -3.19
N ASP A 60 -7.95 0.46 -3.05
CA ASP A 60 -8.87 1.48 -3.56
C ASP A 60 -9.30 2.43 -2.45
N ALA A 61 -8.76 2.28 -1.25
CA ALA A 61 -9.18 3.05 -0.09
C ALA A 61 -8.97 4.54 -0.34
N GLU A 62 -9.96 5.32 0.06
CA GLU A 62 -9.87 6.77 0.02
C GLU A 62 -9.09 7.31 1.21
N TYR A 63 -9.16 6.61 2.35
CA TYR A 63 -8.53 7.03 3.60
C TYR A 63 -7.58 5.96 4.13
N LEU A 64 -6.63 6.39 4.95
CA LEU A 64 -5.58 5.51 5.48
C LEU A 64 -6.15 4.29 6.22
N GLN A 65 -7.23 4.46 6.97
CA GLN A 65 -7.83 3.34 7.69
C GLN A 65 -8.20 2.20 6.75
N GLY A 66 -8.78 2.51 5.61
CA GLY A 66 -9.11 1.50 4.60
C GLY A 66 -7.87 0.83 4.02
N ALA A 67 -6.80 1.61 3.81
CA ALA A 67 -5.54 1.05 3.35
C ALA A 67 -4.94 0.11 4.40
N MET A 68 -5.03 0.48 5.68
CA MET A 68 -4.59 -0.38 6.78
C MET A 68 -5.41 -1.67 6.84
N ASP A 69 -6.71 -1.59 6.58
CA ASP A 69 -7.57 -2.77 6.52
C ASP A 69 -7.15 -3.70 5.38
N ASP A 70 -6.81 -3.16 4.24
CA ASP A 70 -6.31 -3.96 3.13
C ASP A 70 -4.94 -4.58 3.46
N ALA A 71 -4.12 -3.90 4.24
CA ALA A 71 -2.82 -4.40 4.66
C ALA A 71 -2.93 -5.56 5.66
N LYS A 72 -4.11 -5.83 6.20
CA LYS A 72 -4.31 -7.01 7.07
C LYS A 72 -4.03 -8.31 6.34
N GLU A 73 -4.28 -8.34 5.05
CA GLU A 73 -3.95 -9.50 4.22
C GLU A 73 -2.45 -9.75 4.15
N GLU A 74 -1.65 -8.71 4.35
CA GLU A 74 -0.18 -8.79 4.35
C GLU A 74 0.38 -8.98 5.76
N GLY A 75 -0.47 -9.04 6.78
CA GLY A 75 -0.04 -9.30 8.15
C GLY A 75 -0.11 -8.12 9.09
N LEU A 76 -0.50 -6.95 8.64
CA LEU A 76 -0.69 -5.79 9.52
C LEU A 76 -1.92 -6.00 10.40
N THR A 77 -1.77 -5.74 11.69
CA THR A 77 -2.91 -5.71 12.60
C THR A 77 -2.91 -4.38 13.35
N TYR A 78 -4.08 -3.90 13.67
CA TYR A 78 -4.23 -2.69 14.49
C TYR A 78 -5.58 -2.70 15.19
N SER A 79 -5.64 -1.93 16.26
CA SER A 79 -6.91 -1.70 16.96
C SER A 79 -6.85 -0.34 17.66
N GLY A 80 -7.99 0.13 18.09
CA GLY A 80 -8.08 1.42 18.76
C GLY A 80 -9.50 1.67 19.23
N THR A 81 -9.76 2.94 19.57
CA THR A 81 -11.04 3.38 20.10
C THR A 81 -11.66 4.44 19.20
N GLU A 82 -12.93 4.27 18.86
CA GLU A 82 -13.65 5.27 18.09
C GLU A 82 -13.96 6.47 18.97
N GLY A 83 -13.65 7.65 18.47
CA GLY A 83 -13.90 8.91 19.15
C GLY A 83 -14.55 9.94 18.23
N ASP A 84 -14.65 11.16 18.70
CA ASP A 84 -15.27 12.26 17.94
C ASP A 84 -14.53 12.56 16.64
N TYR A 85 -13.25 12.25 16.57
CA TYR A 85 -12.42 12.51 15.40
C TYR A 85 -12.09 11.23 14.61
N GLY A 86 -12.88 10.18 14.80
CA GLY A 86 -12.66 8.91 14.15
C GLY A 86 -11.87 7.93 15.02
N LEU A 87 -11.27 6.95 14.40
CA LEU A 87 -10.54 5.91 15.12
C LEU A 87 -9.20 6.44 15.64
N MET A 88 -8.96 6.26 16.92
CA MET A 88 -7.67 6.51 17.54
C MET A 88 -6.95 5.18 17.73
N VAL A 89 -5.92 4.95 16.94
CA VAL A 89 -5.17 3.69 16.97
C VAL A 89 -4.26 3.68 18.19
N ASP A 90 -4.37 2.65 19.01
CA ASP A 90 -3.51 2.47 20.17
C ASP A 90 -2.64 1.22 20.09
N THR A 91 -3.02 0.25 19.25
CA THR A 91 -2.30 -1.02 19.12
C THR A 91 -1.99 -1.29 17.66
N VAL A 92 -0.74 -1.58 17.35
CA VAL A 92 -0.32 -1.96 16.00
C VAL A 92 0.56 -3.20 16.12
N ASN A 93 0.23 -4.24 15.34
CA ASN A 93 0.97 -5.51 15.34
C ASN A 93 1.13 -6.10 16.76
N GLY A 94 0.08 -5.95 17.56
CA GLY A 94 0.07 -6.47 18.92
C GLY A 94 0.80 -5.61 19.95
N GLU A 95 1.37 -4.48 19.54
CA GLU A 95 2.08 -3.58 20.44
C GLU A 95 1.20 -2.39 20.80
N LYS A 96 0.86 -2.28 22.08
CA LYS A 96 -0.02 -1.23 22.57
C LYS A 96 0.79 -0.06 23.10
N ALA A 97 0.44 1.14 22.67
CA ALA A 97 0.98 2.39 23.20
C ALA A 97 -0.02 2.96 24.20
N VAL A 98 0.42 3.21 25.42
CA VAL A 98 -0.43 3.75 26.49
C VAL A 98 0.10 5.10 26.91
N TYR A 99 -0.55 6.15 26.43
CA TYR A 99 -0.11 7.52 26.66
C TYR A 99 -0.05 7.88 28.16
N GLU A 100 -1.00 7.38 28.92
CA GLU A 100 -1.09 7.66 30.35
C GLU A 100 0.06 7.06 31.17
N ASP A 101 0.69 5.99 30.64
CA ASP A 101 1.80 5.34 31.32
C ASP A 101 3.14 6.04 31.06
N ASP A 102 3.47 6.26 29.79
CA ASP A 102 4.79 6.78 29.41
C ASP A 102 4.74 7.79 28.27
N GLY A 103 3.56 8.31 27.96
CA GLY A 103 3.39 9.24 26.84
C GLY A 103 3.48 8.59 25.48
N ALA A 104 3.36 7.26 25.41
CA ALA A 104 3.49 6.53 24.16
C ALA A 104 2.26 6.68 23.28
N TYR A 105 2.48 6.79 21.98
CA TYR A 105 1.42 6.83 20.98
C TYR A 105 1.97 6.37 19.64
N TRP A 106 1.08 6.03 18.73
CA TRP A 106 1.45 5.70 17.36
C TRP A 106 1.34 6.95 16.50
N ALA A 107 2.48 7.40 15.99
CA ALA A 107 2.54 8.57 15.11
C ALA A 107 2.41 8.11 13.65
N PHE A 108 1.68 8.88 12.87
CA PHE A 108 1.45 8.56 11.46
C PHE A 108 2.09 9.65 10.59
N THR A 109 2.88 9.21 9.60
CA THR A 109 3.48 10.12 8.63
C THR A 109 3.10 9.68 7.22
N VAL A 110 3.12 10.61 6.30
CA VAL A 110 2.94 10.34 4.88
C VAL A 110 4.04 11.08 4.13
N ASN A 111 4.81 10.31 3.35
CA ASN A 111 5.92 10.84 2.56
C ASN A 111 6.90 11.67 3.40
N GLY A 112 7.12 11.24 4.66
CA GLY A 112 8.07 11.88 5.56
C GLY A 112 7.52 13.01 6.41
N GLU A 113 6.25 13.36 6.26
CA GLU A 113 5.62 14.44 7.02
C GLU A 113 4.50 13.87 7.90
N TYR A 114 4.33 14.47 9.09
CA TYR A 114 3.24 14.04 9.96
C TYR A 114 1.88 14.23 9.28
N CYS A 115 1.00 13.24 9.43
CA CYS A 115 -0.35 13.34 8.92
C CYS A 115 -1.12 14.42 9.68
N ASN A 116 -1.89 15.23 8.94
CA ASN A 116 -2.71 16.28 9.53
C ASN A 116 -4.03 15.75 10.07
N TYR A 117 -4.38 14.53 9.70
CA TYR A 117 -5.67 13.91 10.05
C TYR A 117 -5.44 12.54 10.65
N GLY A 118 -6.40 12.05 11.42
CA GLY A 118 -6.38 10.67 11.91
C GLY A 118 -6.61 9.69 10.78
N VAL A 119 -6.48 8.40 11.07
CA VAL A 119 -6.54 7.34 10.05
C VAL A 119 -7.87 7.32 9.30
N SER A 120 -8.96 7.74 9.95
CA SER A 120 -10.30 7.76 9.34
C SER A 120 -10.47 8.87 8.32
N GLU A 121 -9.63 9.88 8.34
CA GLU A 121 -9.77 11.07 7.48
C GLU A 121 -8.52 11.38 6.65
N GLN A 122 -7.41 10.69 6.90
CA GLN A 122 -6.17 10.91 6.17
C GLN A 122 -6.30 10.38 4.74
N PRO A 123 -6.24 11.24 3.72
CA PRO A 123 -6.37 10.79 2.33
C PRO A 123 -5.21 9.91 1.89
N VAL A 124 -5.49 9.01 0.97
CA VAL A 124 -4.50 8.10 0.38
C VAL A 124 -4.39 8.40 -1.11
N ALA A 125 -3.19 8.63 -1.58
CA ALA A 125 -2.90 8.81 -3.00
C ALA A 125 -1.96 7.72 -3.49
N ASP A 126 -2.05 7.41 -4.77
CA ASP A 126 -1.17 6.44 -5.38
C ASP A 126 0.29 6.87 -5.20
N GLY A 127 1.12 5.94 -4.76
CA GLY A 127 2.54 6.19 -4.51
C GLY A 127 2.86 6.71 -3.11
N ASP A 128 1.87 6.92 -2.26
CA ASP A 128 2.10 7.39 -0.90
C ASP A 128 2.87 6.35 -0.08
N LYS A 129 3.75 6.87 0.78
CA LYS A 129 4.51 6.06 1.73
C LYS A 129 4.14 6.51 3.14
N PHE A 130 3.42 5.65 3.83
CA PHE A 130 3.00 5.90 5.21
C PHE A 130 3.94 5.22 6.18
N GLU A 131 4.17 5.88 7.31
CA GLU A 131 4.88 5.26 8.43
C GLU A 131 4.00 5.33 9.67
N ILE A 132 3.99 4.24 10.42
CA ILE A 132 3.29 4.13 11.70
C ILE A 132 4.36 3.89 12.74
N ILE A 133 4.67 4.91 13.54
CA ILE A 133 5.88 4.93 14.36
C ILE A 133 5.50 4.96 15.84
N TYR A 134 5.97 3.96 16.60
CA TYR A 134 5.83 3.97 18.06
C TYR A 134 6.65 5.14 18.60
N THR A 135 5.97 6.07 19.24
CA THR A 135 6.58 7.32 19.69
C THR A 135 6.29 7.52 21.17
N ILE A 136 7.30 7.95 21.90
CA ILE A 136 7.13 8.33 23.30
C ILE A 136 7.21 9.85 23.36
N GLY A 137 6.10 10.46 23.77
CA GLY A 137 6.01 11.91 23.90
C GLY A 137 6.57 12.39 25.24
N GLU A 138 6.86 13.66 25.32
CA GLU A 138 7.31 14.29 26.55
C GLU A 138 6.19 15.04 27.25
#